data_c697b98f7075a090f2be79a78d501b85
#
_entry.id   c697b98f7075a090f2be79a78d501b85
#
_cell.length_a   1.000
_cell.length_b   1.000
_cell.length_c   1.000
_cell.angle_alpha   90.00
_cell.angle_beta   90.00
_cell.angle_gamma   90.00
#
_symmetry.space_group_name_H-M   'P 1'
#
loop_
_entity.id
_entity.type
_entity.pdbx_description
1 polymer ?
#
loop_
_entity_poly.entity_id
_entity_poly.type
_entity_poly.pdbx_seq_one_letter_code
_entity_poly.pdbx_strand_id
1 'polypeptide(L)'
;GLGDVYKRQRQVGKTWLMKEFGKQAYSDTVYINFDSNTRMADLFAVDLDTDRLILGLELYAGRKIDSDNTLLIFDEVQEVPKALASLKYFYENAPQYHIVCAGSLLGIALHQGTSFPVGKVDFLKLYPLSFSEFLMATGNERFAKLLKKQDFEMITNFKQTYIDALKQYYFVGGMPEAVQSFAESKDFNEVRTIQKRILAAYEQDFSKHAPNEIVPKIRMLWNSCLL
;
A
#
# COMPACT_ATOMS: atom_id res chain seq x y z
N GLY A 1 -9.01 -2.40 17.23
CA GLY A 1 -7.73 -2.71 16.63
C GLY A 1 -7.85 -2.75 15.13
N LEU A 2 -7.19 -1.85 14.44
CA LEU A 2 -7.17 -1.79 12.98
C LEU A 2 -6.03 -2.68 12.48
N GLY A 3 -6.33 -3.95 12.21
CA GLY A 3 -5.45 -4.82 11.44
C GLY A 3 -5.76 -4.66 9.95
N ASP A 4 -5.24 -3.60 9.32
CA ASP A 4 -5.53 -3.31 7.93
C ASP A 4 -4.49 -3.94 7.01
N VAL A 5 -4.93 -4.85 6.15
CA VAL A 5 -4.09 -5.48 5.15
C VAL A 5 -4.38 -4.88 3.78
N TYR A 6 -3.44 -4.11 3.25
CA TYR A 6 -3.56 -3.49 1.92
C TYR A 6 -3.29 -4.51 0.82
N LYS A 7 -4.35 -4.92 0.12
CA LYS A 7 -4.26 -5.82 -1.04
C LYS A 7 -3.96 -5.04 -2.32
N ARG A 8 -2.92 -5.53 -3.04
CA ARG A 8 -2.62 -5.30 -4.46
C ARG A 8 -2.51 -3.84 -4.94
N GLN A 9 -1.32 -3.39 -5.03
CA GLN A 9 -0.63 -2.74 -6.16
C GLN A 9 0.71 -2.24 -5.64
N ARG A 10 1.82 -2.61 -6.30
CA ARG A 10 3.12 -1.99 -6.02
C ARG A 10 3.03 -0.50 -6.37
N GLN A 11 3.72 0.33 -5.61
CA GLN A 11 3.90 1.77 -5.88
C GLN A 11 2.66 2.67 -5.71
N VAL A 12 1.56 2.18 -5.16
CA VAL A 12 0.41 3.04 -4.78
C VAL A 12 0.61 3.77 -3.45
N GLY A 13 1.82 3.72 -2.88
CA GLY A 13 2.15 4.46 -1.66
C GLY A 13 1.79 3.77 -0.34
N LYS A 14 1.59 2.43 -0.29
CA LYS A 14 1.23 1.70 0.94
C LYS A 14 2.17 2.01 2.11
N THR A 15 3.47 1.78 1.93
CA THR A 15 4.49 2.03 2.94
C THR A 15 4.50 3.48 3.43
N TRP A 16 4.39 4.42 2.48
CA TRP A 16 4.32 5.84 2.82
C TRP A 16 3.08 6.16 3.65
N LEU A 17 1.91 5.66 3.24
CA LEU A 17 0.64 5.90 3.93
C LEU A 17 0.65 5.35 5.36
N MET A 18 1.15 4.11 5.56
CA MET A 18 1.27 3.52 6.89
C MET A 18 2.18 4.34 7.80
N LYS A 19 3.35 4.77 7.29
CA LYS A 19 4.29 5.60 8.05
C LYS A 19 3.71 6.97 8.37
N GLU A 20 3.03 7.60 7.41
CA GLU A 20 2.40 8.90 7.61
C GLU A 20 1.24 8.82 8.59
N PHE A 21 0.40 7.78 8.49
CA PHE A 21 -0.65 7.51 9.47
C PHE A 21 -0.06 7.33 10.88
N GLY A 22 1.03 6.55 11.00
CA GLY A 22 1.71 6.38 12.28
C GLY A 22 2.19 7.71 12.87
N LYS A 23 2.79 8.59 12.06
CA LYS A 23 3.24 9.92 12.52
C LYS A 23 2.10 10.84 12.96
N GLN A 24 0.94 10.74 12.32
CA GLN A 24 -0.19 11.63 12.61
C GLN A 24 -1.06 11.13 13.76
N ALA A 25 -1.21 9.81 13.91
CA ALA A 25 -2.16 9.20 14.85
C ALA A 25 -1.52 8.59 16.09
N TYR A 26 -0.20 8.39 16.10
CA TYR A 26 0.53 7.76 17.20
C TYR A 26 1.73 8.60 17.62
N SER A 27 2.15 8.44 18.87
CA SER A 27 3.36 9.09 19.38
C SER A 27 4.63 8.40 18.88
N ASP A 28 4.53 7.11 18.54
CA ASP A 28 5.66 6.30 18.08
C ASP A 28 5.24 5.25 17.04
N THR A 29 6.21 4.78 16.25
CA THR A 29 6.01 3.72 15.27
C THR A 29 7.18 2.75 15.27
N VAL A 30 6.90 1.46 15.23
CA VAL A 30 7.92 0.41 14.99
C VAL A 30 7.67 -0.17 13.61
N TYR A 31 8.58 0.13 12.68
CA TYR A 31 8.50 -0.31 11.28
C TYR A 31 9.42 -1.50 11.02
N ILE A 32 8.86 -2.55 10.45
CA ILE A 32 9.58 -3.77 10.06
C ILE A 32 9.26 -4.07 8.60
N ASN A 33 10.30 -4.18 7.78
CA ASN A 33 10.20 -4.72 6.42
C ASN A 33 10.71 -6.17 6.43
N PHE A 34 9.81 -7.13 6.19
CA PHE A 34 10.15 -8.55 6.25
C PHE A 34 10.92 -9.06 5.02
N ASP A 35 10.90 -8.34 3.89
CA ASP A 35 11.69 -8.71 2.69
C ASP A 35 13.20 -8.58 2.92
N SER A 36 13.63 -7.69 3.82
CA SER A 36 15.04 -7.39 4.05
C SER A 36 15.53 -7.70 5.46
N ASN A 37 14.69 -8.23 6.35
CA ASN A 37 15.01 -8.40 7.76
C ASN A 37 14.95 -9.86 8.23
N THR A 38 16.04 -10.60 8.00
CA THR A 38 16.17 -12.01 8.41
C THR A 38 16.02 -12.22 9.92
N ARG A 39 16.53 -11.27 10.74
CA ARG A 39 16.40 -11.34 12.20
C ARG A 39 14.95 -11.36 12.66
N MET A 40 14.09 -10.57 12.02
CA MET A 40 12.66 -10.59 12.32
C MET A 40 11.99 -11.84 11.80
N ALA A 41 12.40 -12.36 10.65
CA ALA A 41 11.93 -13.66 10.17
C ALA A 41 12.25 -14.76 11.20
N ASP A 42 13.45 -14.79 11.75
CA ASP A 42 13.87 -15.76 12.77
C ASP A 42 13.07 -15.61 14.07
N LEU A 43 12.78 -14.36 14.51
CA LEU A 43 11.95 -14.09 15.69
C LEU A 43 10.58 -14.75 15.60
N PHE A 44 9.90 -14.56 14.48
CA PHE A 44 8.57 -15.15 14.24
C PHE A 44 8.64 -16.65 13.93
N ALA A 45 9.77 -17.19 13.52
CA ALA A 45 9.93 -18.59 13.20
C ALA A 45 9.90 -19.52 14.43
N VAL A 46 10.28 -19.03 15.62
CA VAL A 46 10.40 -19.85 16.84
C VAL A 46 9.02 -20.25 17.35
N ASP A 47 8.19 -19.28 17.72
CA ASP A 47 6.82 -19.47 18.19
C ASP A 47 5.98 -18.21 17.93
N LEU A 48 4.70 -18.21 18.33
CA LEU A 48 3.78 -17.10 18.15
C LEU A 48 3.27 -16.56 19.49
N ASP A 49 4.06 -16.75 20.55
CA ASP A 49 3.80 -16.13 21.86
C ASP A 49 3.91 -14.61 21.77
N THR A 50 2.85 -13.91 22.08
CA THR A 50 2.75 -12.47 21.87
C THR A 50 3.68 -11.67 22.77
N ASP A 51 3.88 -12.10 24.03
CA ASP A 51 4.76 -11.39 24.96
C ASP A 51 6.22 -11.50 24.51
N ARG A 52 6.62 -12.70 24.04
CA ARG A 52 7.93 -12.91 23.47
C ARG A 52 8.15 -12.14 22.18
N LEU A 53 7.12 -12.09 21.31
CA LEU A 53 7.19 -11.31 20.08
C LEU A 53 7.33 -9.81 20.39
N ILE A 54 6.54 -9.27 21.33
CA ILE A 54 6.66 -7.86 21.74
C ILE A 54 8.04 -7.58 22.33
N LEU A 55 8.55 -8.43 23.23
CA LEU A 55 9.90 -8.26 23.74
C LEU A 55 10.96 -8.24 22.62
N GLY A 56 10.83 -9.14 21.63
CA GLY A 56 11.73 -9.15 20.47
C GLY A 56 11.65 -7.89 19.62
N LEU A 57 10.46 -7.34 19.46
CA LEU A 57 10.21 -6.07 18.75
C LEU A 57 10.76 -4.87 19.54
N GLU A 58 10.66 -4.86 20.87
CA GLU A 58 11.28 -3.86 21.75
C GLU A 58 12.81 -3.87 21.64
N LEU A 59 13.41 -5.06 21.69
CA LEU A 59 14.85 -5.23 21.52
C LEU A 59 15.32 -4.76 20.13
N TYR A 60 14.53 -5.03 19.09
CA TYR A 60 14.81 -4.55 17.73
C TYR A 60 14.71 -3.03 17.65
N ALA A 61 13.67 -2.44 18.24
CA ALA A 61 13.43 -0.99 18.23
C ALA A 61 14.37 -0.22 19.17
N GLY A 62 15.02 -0.91 20.13
CA GLY A 62 15.86 -0.30 21.16
C GLY A 62 15.08 0.51 22.21
N ARG A 63 13.76 0.27 22.30
CA ARG A 63 12.87 0.97 23.24
C ARG A 63 11.62 0.14 23.54
N LYS A 64 10.93 0.48 24.62
CA LYS A 64 9.64 -0.12 24.96
C LYS A 64 8.56 0.24 23.95
N ILE A 65 7.63 -0.68 23.75
CA ILE A 65 6.44 -0.50 22.92
C ILE A 65 5.25 -0.22 23.84
N ASP A 66 4.80 1.03 23.83
CA ASP A 66 3.57 1.43 24.51
C ASP A 66 2.36 0.98 23.68
N SER A 67 1.54 0.11 24.24
CA SER A 67 0.39 -0.47 23.55
C SER A 67 -0.61 0.56 23.04
N ASP A 68 -0.77 1.67 23.76
CA ASP A 68 -1.79 2.68 23.46
C ASP A 68 -1.29 3.72 22.43
N ASN A 69 0.04 3.92 22.37
CA ASN A 69 0.62 5.05 21.65
C ASN A 69 1.63 4.65 20.56
N THR A 70 1.89 3.35 20.37
CA THR A 70 2.80 2.85 19.33
C THR A 70 2.05 2.09 18.26
N LEU A 71 2.27 2.45 16.99
CA LEU A 71 1.81 1.66 15.84
C LEU A 71 2.90 0.70 15.38
N LEU A 72 2.58 -0.60 15.34
CA LEU A 72 3.43 -1.61 14.72
C LEU A 72 3.11 -1.67 13.22
N ILE A 73 4.12 -1.49 12.37
CA ILE A 73 3.99 -1.50 10.91
C ILE A 73 4.77 -2.69 10.37
N PHE A 74 4.05 -3.69 9.83
CA PHE A 74 4.60 -4.90 9.21
C PHE A 74 4.48 -4.80 7.69
N ASP A 75 5.58 -4.46 7.03
CA ASP A 75 5.63 -4.31 5.58
C ASP A 75 6.20 -5.58 4.93
N GLU A 76 5.69 -5.91 3.72
CA GLU A 76 5.98 -7.14 2.98
C GLU A 76 5.79 -8.41 3.85
N VAL A 77 4.73 -8.42 4.66
CA VAL A 77 4.47 -9.47 5.67
C VAL A 77 4.31 -10.87 5.08
N GLN A 78 4.01 -11.00 3.78
CA GLN A 78 3.91 -12.28 3.08
C GLN A 78 5.26 -13.02 2.97
N GLU A 79 6.38 -12.31 3.10
CA GLU A 79 7.72 -12.91 3.08
C GLU A 79 7.97 -13.81 4.30
N VAL A 80 7.22 -13.58 5.39
CA VAL A 80 7.28 -14.38 6.62
C VAL A 80 5.88 -14.88 6.98
N PRO A 81 5.44 -16.06 6.48
CA PRO A 81 4.09 -16.59 6.71
C PRO A 81 3.69 -16.67 8.19
N LYS A 82 4.64 -16.94 9.09
CA LYS A 82 4.39 -16.95 10.53
C LYS A 82 4.12 -15.55 11.10
N ALA A 83 4.71 -14.49 10.55
CA ALA A 83 4.37 -13.12 10.94
C ALA A 83 2.92 -12.78 10.56
N LEU A 84 2.47 -13.23 9.39
CA LEU A 84 1.07 -13.10 9.00
C LEU A 84 0.14 -13.90 9.93
N ALA A 85 0.50 -15.14 10.27
CA ALA A 85 -0.25 -15.98 11.19
C ALA A 85 -0.31 -15.40 12.62
N SER A 86 0.74 -14.67 13.06
CA SER A 86 0.78 -14.07 14.39
C SER A 86 -0.32 -13.03 14.64
N LEU A 87 -0.87 -12.42 13.58
CA LEU A 87 -1.96 -11.43 13.70
C LEU A 87 -3.19 -12.00 14.42
N LYS A 88 -3.46 -13.30 14.25
CA LYS A 88 -4.53 -13.99 14.98
C LYS A 88 -4.25 -13.95 16.48
N TYR A 89 -3.02 -14.26 16.88
CA TYR A 89 -2.65 -14.34 18.30
C TYR A 89 -2.57 -12.96 18.94
N PHE A 90 -2.12 -11.94 18.21
CA PHE A 90 -2.21 -10.56 18.66
C PHE A 90 -3.66 -10.14 18.90
N TYR A 91 -4.56 -10.46 17.99
CA TYR A 91 -5.98 -10.16 18.14
C TYR A 91 -6.60 -10.86 19.39
N GLU A 92 -6.22 -12.12 19.64
CA GLU A 92 -6.82 -12.94 20.71
C GLU A 92 -6.19 -12.67 22.08
N ASN A 93 -4.87 -12.47 22.15
CA ASN A 93 -4.11 -12.46 23.39
C ASN A 93 -3.52 -11.09 23.74
N ALA A 94 -3.37 -10.19 22.76
CA ALA A 94 -2.76 -8.88 22.94
C ALA A 94 -3.46 -7.79 22.11
N PRO A 95 -4.82 -7.66 22.24
CA PRO A 95 -5.62 -6.74 21.40
C PRO A 95 -5.32 -5.26 21.64
N GLN A 96 -4.58 -4.92 22.68
CA GLN A 96 -4.15 -3.56 22.99
C GLN A 96 -3.09 -3.04 22.01
N TYR A 97 -2.36 -3.92 21.31
CA TYR A 97 -1.36 -3.48 20.33
C TYR A 97 -1.99 -3.22 18.97
N HIS A 98 -1.70 -2.06 18.41
CA HIS A 98 -2.20 -1.65 17.12
C HIS A 98 -1.19 -2.06 16.03
N ILE A 99 -1.65 -2.87 15.09
CA ILE A 99 -0.80 -3.42 14.02
C ILE A 99 -1.42 -3.09 12.67
N VAL A 100 -0.62 -2.53 11.76
CA VAL A 100 -0.96 -2.39 10.35
C VAL A 100 0.02 -3.19 9.50
N CYS A 101 -0.52 -3.93 8.53
CA CYS A 101 0.28 -4.79 7.67
C CYS A 101 0.12 -4.42 6.20
N ALA A 102 1.18 -4.53 5.44
CA ALA A 102 1.12 -4.44 3.98
C ALA A 102 1.87 -5.60 3.33
N GLY A 103 1.42 -5.96 2.13
CA GLY A 103 2.10 -6.94 1.29
C GLY A 103 1.57 -6.91 -0.13
N SER A 104 2.45 -7.13 -1.10
CA SER A 104 2.11 -7.05 -2.53
C SER A 104 1.29 -8.25 -3.01
N LEU A 105 1.39 -9.41 -2.33
CA LEU A 105 0.80 -10.69 -2.73
C LEU A 105 -0.12 -11.30 -1.68
N LEU A 106 -0.60 -10.52 -0.72
CA LEU A 106 -1.48 -11.03 0.34
C LEU A 106 -2.71 -11.77 -0.18
N GLY A 107 -3.21 -11.42 -1.37
CA GLY A 107 -4.30 -12.13 -2.01
C GLY A 107 -3.95 -13.56 -2.46
N ILE A 108 -2.69 -13.83 -2.79
CA ILE A 108 -2.21 -15.16 -3.22
C ILE A 108 -1.83 -16.00 -2.00
N ALA A 109 -1.20 -15.40 -0.99
CA ALA A 109 -0.88 -16.07 0.27
C ALA A 109 -2.14 -16.64 0.97
N LEU A 110 -3.29 -15.99 0.78
CA LEU A 110 -4.59 -16.45 1.26
C LEU A 110 -5.04 -17.80 0.65
N HIS A 111 -4.54 -18.15 -0.54
CA HIS A 111 -4.95 -19.36 -1.27
C HIS A 111 -3.97 -20.52 -1.10
N GLN A 112 -2.78 -20.32 -0.51
CA GLN A 112 -1.73 -21.34 -0.37
C GLN A 112 -1.72 -22.06 0.98
N GLY A 113 -2.86 -22.13 1.70
CA GLY A 113 -2.96 -22.91 2.94
C GLY A 113 -2.27 -22.31 4.15
N THR A 114 -1.81 -21.07 4.09
CA THR A 114 -1.40 -20.31 5.26
C THR A 114 -2.63 -20.01 6.12
N SER A 115 -2.53 -20.26 7.43
CA SER A 115 -3.57 -19.94 8.41
C SER A 115 -3.75 -18.42 8.49
N PHE A 116 -4.52 -17.88 7.52
CA PHE A 116 -4.85 -16.45 7.53
C PHE A 116 -5.89 -16.19 8.62
N PRO A 117 -5.77 -15.11 9.41
CA PRO A 117 -6.68 -14.79 10.49
C PRO A 117 -8.02 -14.24 9.97
N VAL A 118 -8.81 -15.07 9.30
CA VAL A 118 -10.14 -14.70 8.78
C VAL A 118 -11.03 -14.18 9.91
N GLY A 119 -11.64 -13.01 9.71
CA GLY A 119 -12.50 -12.37 10.70
C GLY A 119 -11.77 -11.74 11.90
N LYS A 120 -10.43 -11.73 11.90
CA LYS A 120 -9.59 -11.13 12.95
C LYS A 120 -8.80 -9.91 12.44
N VAL A 121 -8.92 -9.60 11.17
CA VAL A 121 -8.27 -8.46 10.50
C VAL A 121 -9.26 -7.78 9.57
N ASP A 122 -9.17 -6.46 9.49
CA ASP A 122 -9.89 -5.66 8.52
C ASP A 122 -9.01 -5.38 7.29
N PHE A 123 -9.65 -5.33 6.13
CA PHE A 123 -8.95 -5.12 4.86
C PHE A 123 -9.25 -3.74 4.31
N LEU A 124 -8.22 -2.93 4.16
CA LEU A 124 -8.29 -1.70 3.37
C LEU A 124 -7.72 -1.93 1.97
N LYS A 125 -8.46 -1.43 0.97
CA LYS A 125 -8.03 -1.47 -0.43
C LYS A 125 -7.48 -0.10 -0.79
N LEU A 126 -6.21 -0.05 -1.14
CA LEU A 126 -5.59 1.14 -1.69
C LEU A 126 -5.56 1.05 -3.21
N TYR A 127 -6.12 2.05 -3.85
CA TYR A 127 -6.16 2.20 -5.31
C TYR A 127 -5.25 3.35 -5.76
N PRO A 128 -4.90 3.43 -7.04
CA PRO A 128 -4.39 4.67 -7.61
C PRO A 128 -5.37 5.83 -7.36
N LEU A 129 -4.87 7.05 -7.34
CA LEU A 129 -5.70 8.23 -7.10
C LEU A 129 -6.83 8.30 -8.11
N SER A 130 -8.04 8.54 -7.63
CA SER A 130 -9.20 8.86 -8.45
C SER A 130 -9.08 10.26 -9.06
N PHE A 131 -9.92 10.59 -10.03
CA PHE A 131 -9.95 11.93 -10.61
C PHE A 131 -10.19 13.03 -9.58
N SER A 132 -11.04 12.78 -8.59
CA SER A 132 -11.27 13.73 -7.49
C SER A 132 -10.02 13.95 -6.65
N GLU A 133 -9.26 12.90 -6.32
CA GLU A 133 -8.00 12.99 -5.59
C GLU A 133 -6.90 13.66 -6.44
N PHE A 134 -6.87 13.39 -7.76
CA PHE A 134 -6.00 14.08 -8.70
C PHE A 134 -6.27 15.60 -8.71
N LEU A 135 -7.54 16.02 -8.75
CA LEU A 135 -7.90 17.44 -8.65
C LEU A 135 -7.39 18.07 -7.35
N MET A 136 -7.53 17.36 -6.22
CA MET A 136 -6.99 17.82 -4.94
C MET A 136 -5.47 17.96 -4.97
N ALA A 137 -4.77 16.94 -5.44
CA ALA A 137 -3.31 16.91 -5.52
C ALA A 137 -2.74 17.99 -6.46
N THR A 138 -3.48 18.40 -7.49
CA THR A 138 -3.03 19.39 -8.49
C THR A 138 -3.49 20.82 -8.18
N GLY A 139 -4.02 21.09 -6.96
CA GLY A 139 -4.44 22.42 -6.51
C GLY A 139 -5.84 22.82 -6.93
N ASN A 140 -6.65 21.87 -7.41
CA ASN A 140 -8.03 22.10 -7.85
C ASN A 140 -9.06 21.63 -6.82
N GLU A 141 -8.83 21.86 -5.54
CA GLU A 141 -9.66 21.36 -4.43
C GLU A 141 -11.13 21.80 -4.50
N ARG A 142 -11.39 23.04 -4.97
CA ARG A 142 -12.77 23.55 -5.11
C ARG A 142 -13.56 22.71 -6.11
N PHE A 143 -12.94 22.33 -7.22
CA PHE A 143 -13.56 21.46 -8.23
C PHE A 143 -13.78 20.04 -7.69
N ALA A 144 -12.86 19.49 -6.93
CA ALA A 144 -13.05 18.20 -6.26
C ALA A 144 -14.23 18.23 -5.28
N LYS A 145 -14.40 19.33 -4.52
CA LYS A 145 -15.54 19.52 -3.61
C LYS A 145 -16.88 19.59 -4.34
N LEU A 146 -16.95 20.24 -5.51
CA LEU A 146 -18.18 20.30 -6.33
C LEU A 146 -18.54 18.92 -6.86
N LEU A 147 -17.57 18.12 -7.33
CA LEU A 147 -17.80 16.73 -7.74
C LEU A 147 -18.37 15.89 -6.57
N LYS A 148 -17.79 15.99 -5.38
CA LYS A 148 -18.25 15.27 -4.20
C LYS A 148 -19.67 15.66 -3.79
N LYS A 149 -20.03 16.94 -3.97
CA LYS A 149 -21.37 17.46 -3.69
C LYS A 149 -22.40 17.17 -4.81
N GLN A 150 -21.92 16.69 -5.96
CA GLN A 150 -22.75 16.46 -7.17
C GLN A 150 -23.49 17.73 -7.63
N ASP A 151 -22.85 18.89 -7.53
CA ASP A 151 -23.39 20.17 -7.98
C ASP A 151 -23.26 20.26 -9.51
N PHE A 152 -24.19 19.59 -10.20
CA PHE A 152 -24.15 19.45 -11.66
C PHE A 152 -24.31 20.76 -12.39
N GLU A 153 -25.01 21.74 -11.83
CA GLU A 153 -25.15 23.08 -12.42
C GLU A 153 -23.80 23.78 -12.47
N MET A 154 -23.09 23.85 -11.33
CA MET A 154 -21.76 24.43 -11.27
C MET A 154 -20.75 23.65 -12.09
N ILE A 155 -20.81 22.30 -12.08
CA ILE A 155 -19.95 21.46 -12.91
C ILE A 155 -20.16 21.78 -14.40
N THR A 156 -21.40 21.96 -14.83
CA THR A 156 -21.74 22.29 -16.22
C THR A 156 -21.22 23.70 -16.60
N ASN A 157 -21.37 24.66 -15.71
CA ASN A 157 -20.85 26.03 -15.94
C ASN A 157 -19.32 26.04 -16.11
N PHE A 158 -18.60 25.15 -15.43
CA PHE A 158 -17.13 25.03 -15.51
C PHE A 158 -16.68 23.80 -16.30
N LYS A 159 -17.52 23.26 -17.19
CA LYS A 159 -17.25 22.01 -17.92
C LYS A 159 -15.90 21.98 -18.62
N GLN A 160 -15.45 23.10 -19.20
CA GLN A 160 -14.18 23.13 -19.93
C GLN A 160 -13.00 22.88 -18.98
N THR A 161 -13.01 23.49 -17.80
CA THR A 161 -11.96 23.26 -16.77
C THR A 161 -11.92 21.78 -16.36
N TYR A 162 -13.09 21.16 -16.16
CA TYR A 162 -13.15 19.72 -15.85
C TYR A 162 -12.63 18.85 -16.99
N ILE A 163 -13.00 19.18 -18.26
CA ILE A 163 -12.52 18.44 -19.43
C ILE A 163 -11.00 18.52 -19.55
N ASP A 164 -10.43 19.70 -19.36
CA ASP A 164 -8.96 19.90 -19.46
C ASP A 164 -8.23 19.17 -18.33
N ALA A 165 -8.74 19.24 -17.11
CA ALA A 165 -8.20 18.48 -15.99
C ALA A 165 -8.34 16.95 -16.19
N LEU A 166 -9.46 16.49 -16.77
CA LEU A 166 -9.70 15.08 -17.07
C LEU A 166 -8.74 14.56 -18.15
N LYS A 167 -8.43 15.37 -19.19
CA LYS A 167 -7.40 15.03 -20.18
C LYS A 167 -6.03 14.89 -19.55
N GLN A 168 -5.67 15.79 -18.63
CA GLN A 168 -4.43 15.68 -17.86
C GLN A 168 -4.42 14.38 -17.04
N TYR A 169 -5.52 14.06 -16.35
CA TYR A 169 -5.63 12.84 -15.57
C TYR A 169 -5.53 11.58 -16.44
N TYR A 170 -6.10 11.56 -17.64
CA TYR A 170 -5.96 10.44 -18.58
C TYR A 170 -4.51 10.24 -19.04
N PHE A 171 -3.75 11.30 -19.14
CA PHE A 171 -2.33 11.20 -19.48
C PHE A 171 -1.47 10.80 -18.28
N VAL A 172 -1.67 11.45 -17.11
CA VAL A 172 -0.84 11.26 -15.91
C VAL A 172 -1.19 9.95 -15.20
N GLY A 173 -2.49 9.58 -15.20
CA GLY A 173 -3.01 8.47 -14.42
C GLY A 173 -3.12 8.80 -12.95
N GLY A 174 -3.42 7.75 -12.14
CA GLY A 174 -3.61 7.88 -10.69
C GLY A 174 -2.44 7.37 -9.85
N MET A 175 -1.30 7.02 -10.45
CA MET A 175 -0.14 6.55 -9.67
C MET A 175 0.45 7.72 -8.87
N PRO A 176 0.58 7.59 -7.52
CA PRO A 176 0.93 8.73 -6.67
C PRO A 176 2.20 9.47 -7.08
N GLU A 177 3.24 8.76 -7.47
CA GLU A 177 4.50 9.36 -7.91
C GLU A 177 4.34 10.19 -9.20
N ALA A 178 3.57 9.67 -10.15
CA ALA A 178 3.29 10.38 -11.40
C ALA A 178 2.44 11.64 -11.14
N VAL A 179 1.44 11.53 -10.26
CA VAL A 179 0.59 12.67 -9.87
C VAL A 179 1.38 13.72 -9.10
N GLN A 180 2.26 13.32 -8.19
CA GLN A 180 3.12 14.23 -7.44
C GLN A 180 4.05 15.00 -8.37
N SER A 181 4.80 14.31 -9.25
CA SER A 181 5.68 14.96 -10.23
C SER A 181 4.91 15.97 -11.08
N PHE A 182 3.72 15.57 -11.59
CA PHE A 182 2.88 16.48 -12.36
C PHE A 182 2.38 17.67 -11.53
N ALA A 183 2.03 17.47 -10.27
CA ALA A 183 1.58 18.56 -9.40
C ALA A 183 2.68 19.61 -9.19
N GLU A 184 3.93 19.18 -9.07
CA GLU A 184 5.09 20.02 -8.82
C GLU A 184 5.63 20.72 -10.09
N SER A 185 5.83 19.96 -11.18
CA SER A 185 6.54 20.44 -12.37
C SER A 185 5.63 20.80 -13.55
N LYS A 186 4.43 20.21 -13.63
CA LYS A 186 3.55 20.23 -14.82
C LYS A 186 4.21 19.68 -16.08
N ASP A 187 5.32 18.94 -15.95
CA ASP A 187 6.06 18.36 -17.09
C ASP A 187 5.58 16.95 -17.40
N PHE A 188 4.96 16.79 -18.58
CA PHE A 188 4.49 15.50 -19.07
C PHE A 188 5.64 14.54 -19.45
N ASN A 189 6.85 15.03 -19.74
CA ASN A 189 7.99 14.17 -20.05
C ASN A 189 8.52 13.48 -18.79
N GLU A 190 8.57 14.21 -17.67
CA GLU A 190 8.91 13.61 -16.36
C GLU A 190 7.88 12.55 -15.98
N VAL A 191 6.59 12.85 -16.11
CA VAL A 191 5.50 11.89 -15.88
C VAL A 191 5.70 10.63 -16.73
N ARG A 192 5.99 10.78 -18.02
CA ARG A 192 6.21 9.64 -18.93
C ARG A 192 7.41 8.79 -18.51
N THR A 193 8.46 9.42 -18.01
CA THR A 193 9.64 8.72 -17.49
C THR A 193 9.28 7.88 -16.25
N ILE A 194 8.49 8.44 -15.34
CA ILE A 194 7.99 7.72 -14.16
C ILE A 194 7.10 6.56 -14.58
N GLN A 195 6.16 6.78 -15.50
CA GLN A 195 5.26 5.72 -15.99
C GLN A 195 6.04 4.55 -16.61
N LYS A 196 7.04 4.83 -17.45
CA LYS A 196 7.90 3.78 -18.03
C LYS A 196 8.64 2.99 -16.97
N ARG A 197 9.16 3.65 -15.93
CA ARG A 197 9.82 2.98 -14.80
C ARG A 197 8.86 2.08 -14.02
N ILE A 198 7.63 2.54 -13.77
CA ILE A 198 6.58 1.75 -13.12
C ILE A 198 6.25 0.50 -13.94
N LEU A 199 6.05 0.64 -15.24
CA LEU A 199 5.76 -0.48 -16.15
C LEU A 199 6.91 -1.49 -16.20
N ALA A 200 8.16 -1.01 -16.28
CA ALA A 200 9.34 -1.88 -16.24
C ALA A 200 9.45 -2.66 -14.91
N ALA A 201 9.12 -2.03 -13.77
CA ALA A 201 9.09 -2.70 -12.48
C ALA A 201 8.03 -3.81 -12.43
N TYR A 202 6.83 -3.58 -12.98
CA TYR A 202 5.80 -4.62 -13.09
C TYR A 202 6.23 -5.79 -13.96
N GLU A 203 6.91 -5.51 -15.09
CA GLU A 203 7.41 -6.57 -15.96
C GLU A 203 8.46 -7.45 -15.28
N GLN A 204 9.34 -6.86 -14.45
CA GLN A 204 10.31 -7.61 -13.65
C GLN A 204 9.63 -8.51 -12.62
N ASP A 205 8.50 -8.07 -12.04
CA ASP A 205 7.74 -8.85 -11.08
C ASP A 205 7.15 -10.15 -11.65
N PHE A 206 6.86 -10.19 -12.95
CA PHE A 206 6.39 -11.42 -13.59
C PHE A 206 7.39 -12.57 -13.42
N SER A 207 8.68 -12.27 -13.49
CA SER A 207 9.75 -13.26 -13.34
C SER A 207 9.97 -13.72 -11.90
N LYS A 208 9.55 -12.91 -10.90
CA LYS A 208 9.67 -13.26 -9.48
C LYS A 208 8.56 -14.19 -8.98
N HIS A 209 7.36 -14.05 -9.54
CA HIS A 209 6.16 -14.63 -8.93
C HIS A 209 5.38 -15.60 -9.81
N ALA A 210 5.72 -15.70 -11.09
CA ALA A 210 5.12 -16.65 -12.01
C ALA A 210 6.08 -17.82 -12.30
N PRO A 211 5.55 -19.03 -12.53
CA PRO A 211 6.35 -20.15 -13.04
C PRO A 211 7.07 -19.75 -14.33
N ASN A 212 8.34 -20.15 -14.46
CA ASN A 212 9.19 -19.78 -15.60
C ASN A 212 8.55 -20.08 -16.96
N GLU A 213 7.78 -21.14 -17.07
CA GLU A 213 7.07 -21.56 -18.28
C GLU A 213 5.96 -20.61 -18.72
N ILE A 214 5.39 -19.84 -17.77
CA ILE A 214 4.26 -18.94 -18.01
C ILE A 214 4.72 -17.50 -18.26
N VAL A 215 5.90 -17.11 -17.74
CA VAL A 215 6.45 -15.75 -17.88
C VAL A 215 6.44 -15.22 -19.34
N PRO A 216 6.87 -16.02 -20.36
CA PRO A 216 6.82 -15.55 -21.74
C PRO A 216 5.39 -15.21 -22.21
N LYS A 217 4.40 -16.02 -21.83
CA LYS A 217 2.99 -15.80 -22.18
C LYS A 217 2.44 -14.54 -21.52
N ILE A 218 2.79 -14.32 -20.24
CA ILE A 218 2.41 -13.09 -19.52
C ILE A 218 3.00 -11.86 -20.20
N ARG A 219 4.29 -11.91 -20.60
CA ARG A 219 4.95 -10.81 -21.35
C ARG A 219 4.30 -10.53 -22.69
N MET A 220 3.91 -11.55 -23.44
CA MET A 220 3.21 -11.36 -24.71
C MET A 220 1.88 -10.63 -24.51
N LEU A 221 1.07 -11.03 -23.50
CA LEU A 221 -0.17 -10.37 -23.18
C LEU A 221 0.08 -8.93 -22.70
N TRP A 222 1.07 -8.73 -21.82
CA TRP A 222 1.44 -7.43 -21.32
C TRP A 222 1.80 -6.45 -22.45
N ASN A 223 2.65 -6.87 -23.38
CA ASN A 223 3.06 -6.05 -24.51
C ASN A 223 1.91 -5.74 -25.47
N SER A 224 0.93 -6.65 -25.61
CA SER A 224 -0.25 -6.40 -26.43
C SER A 224 -1.24 -5.40 -25.80
N CYS A 225 -1.19 -5.20 -24.48
CA CYS A 225 -2.02 -4.23 -23.77
C CYS A 225 -1.41 -2.82 -23.76
N LEU A 226 -0.11 -2.69 -24.07
CA LEU A 226 0.61 -1.41 -24.06
C LEU A 226 0.68 -0.73 -25.45
N LEU A 227 0.15 -1.37 -26.47
CA LEU A 227 -0.03 -0.83 -27.84
C LEU A 227 -1.35 -0.10 -27.96
#